data_12fb70b314ab9984cf5a7492269f86d4
#
_entry.id   12fb70b314ab9984cf5a7492269f86d4
#
_cell.length_a   1.000
_cell.length_b   1.000
_cell.length_c   1.000
_cell.angle_alpha   90.00
_cell.angle_beta   90.00
_cell.angle_gamma   90.00
#
_symmetry.space_group_name_H-M   'P 1'
#
loop_
_entity.id
_entity.type
_entity.pdbx_description
1 polymer ?
#
loop_
_entity_poly.entity_id
_entity_poly.type
_entity_poly.pdbx_seq_one_letter_code
_entity_poly.pdbx_strand_id
1 'polypeptide(L)'
;MTAVVRILLRRIALLVPLLLGIVLFVFLVMRFSDVDPASAFFQGANPTPQQLHDFRERNGLLDPLPVRYVHFVGDLLHGDLGTSALTRAPVVDQVTTALPLTLQLTFLGLALAVVLALAGGVTAAVYRDRPPDQIIRVLSLVGVAAPGFWLALLMIQYLAVDRGWFPTGGYINPADSVTGWLKTMALPALALSLPVAAQLTRIVRTSVVEELDKDYVRTAIGSGLPPRVVVGRNVLRNALVNPLTVLGLRVGYLLGGAVVIETIFSLPGMGKLMIDAVQNGDPAVVQGVVLTTATGFVVVNLVIDILYLLVNPRLRTG
;
A
#
# COMPACT_ATOMS: atom_id res chain seq x y z
N MET A 1 22.16 4.50 -26.15
CA MET A 1 21.33 4.46 -24.96
C MET A 1 20.26 3.39 -25.18
N THR A 2 20.20 2.37 -24.39
CA THR A 2 19.23 1.27 -24.58
C THR A 2 17.79 1.80 -24.43
N ALA A 3 16.83 1.24 -25.16
CA ALA A 3 15.40 1.61 -25.09
C ALA A 3 14.89 1.65 -23.65
N VAL A 4 15.38 0.74 -22.80
CA VAL A 4 15.07 0.67 -21.37
C VAL A 4 15.46 1.95 -20.62
N VAL A 5 16.66 2.50 -20.85
CA VAL A 5 17.12 3.73 -20.20
C VAL A 5 16.24 4.92 -20.61
N ARG A 6 15.83 5.00 -21.86
CA ARG A 6 14.93 6.06 -22.34
C ARG A 6 13.55 5.97 -21.67
N ILE A 7 12.99 4.76 -21.55
CA ILE A 7 11.69 4.54 -20.86
C ILE A 7 11.80 4.93 -19.39
N LEU A 8 12.87 4.53 -18.71
CA LEU A 8 13.08 4.86 -17.28
C LEU A 8 13.23 6.37 -17.09
N LEU A 9 14.05 7.04 -17.90
CA LEU A 9 14.21 8.50 -17.80
C LEU A 9 12.90 9.25 -18.06
N ARG A 10 12.10 8.80 -19.04
CA ARG A 10 10.78 9.38 -19.30
C ARG A 10 9.84 9.18 -18.10
N ARG A 11 9.85 8.00 -17.47
CA ARG A 11 9.02 7.72 -16.28
C ARG A 11 9.45 8.60 -15.10
N ILE A 12 10.75 8.67 -14.80
CA ILE A 12 11.28 9.55 -13.74
C ILE A 12 10.93 11.01 -14.02
N ALA A 13 11.06 11.46 -15.28
CA ALA A 13 10.69 12.83 -15.64
C ALA A 13 9.20 13.14 -15.45
N LEU A 14 8.31 12.13 -15.59
CA LEU A 14 6.87 12.28 -15.34
C LEU A 14 6.53 12.23 -13.83
N LEU A 15 7.39 11.63 -13.01
CA LEU A 15 7.17 11.60 -11.55
C LEU A 15 7.38 12.98 -10.92
N VAL A 16 8.28 13.79 -11.44
CA VAL A 16 8.55 15.14 -10.92
C VAL A 16 7.29 16.02 -10.95
N PRO A 17 6.62 16.24 -12.10
CA PRO A 17 5.39 17.03 -12.11
C PRO A 17 4.26 16.39 -11.32
N LEU A 18 4.20 15.04 -11.24
CA LEU A 18 3.23 14.35 -10.42
C LEU A 18 3.44 14.65 -8.92
N LEU A 19 4.68 14.54 -8.43
CA LEU A 19 5.03 14.85 -7.05
C LEU A 19 4.76 16.33 -6.73
N LEU A 20 5.16 17.25 -7.61
CA LEU A 20 4.87 18.66 -7.44
C LEU A 20 3.36 18.93 -7.41
N GLY A 21 2.59 18.24 -8.25
CA GLY A 21 1.12 18.30 -8.24
C GLY A 21 0.52 17.80 -6.92
N ILE A 22 1.04 16.71 -6.36
CA ILE A 22 0.62 16.18 -5.05
C ILE A 22 0.98 17.17 -3.94
N VAL A 23 2.20 17.70 -3.94
CA VAL A 23 2.66 18.70 -2.95
C VAL A 23 1.77 19.93 -3.02
N LEU A 24 1.47 20.43 -4.22
CA LEU A 24 0.57 21.58 -4.41
C LEU A 24 -0.84 21.26 -3.92
N PHE A 25 -1.37 20.09 -4.27
CA PHE A 25 -2.71 19.66 -3.84
C PHE A 25 -2.81 19.60 -2.32
N VAL A 26 -1.85 18.95 -1.64
CA VAL A 26 -1.82 18.84 -0.19
C VAL A 26 -1.70 20.24 0.47
N PHE A 27 -0.82 21.08 -0.07
CA PHE A 27 -0.68 22.48 0.39
C PHE A 27 -2.01 23.24 0.29
N LEU A 28 -2.72 23.12 -0.83
CA LEU A 28 -4.01 23.79 -1.02
C LEU A 28 -5.10 23.22 -0.10
N VAL A 29 -5.19 21.89 0.03
CA VAL A 29 -6.17 21.26 0.94
C VAL A 29 -5.96 21.74 2.38
N MET A 30 -4.70 21.77 2.85
CA MET A 30 -4.40 22.29 4.19
C MET A 30 -4.72 23.79 4.33
N ARG A 31 -4.60 24.56 3.26
CA ARG A 31 -4.97 25.98 3.27
C ARG A 31 -6.48 26.22 3.40
N PHE A 32 -7.30 25.32 2.80
CA PHE A 32 -8.76 25.38 2.89
C PHE A 32 -9.31 24.65 4.13
N SER A 33 -8.45 24.05 4.94
CA SER A 33 -8.83 23.48 6.23
C SER A 33 -9.20 24.61 7.20
N ASP A 34 -10.26 24.39 7.98
CA ASP A 34 -10.70 25.31 9.04
C ASP A 34 -9.73 25.35 10.23
N VAL A 35 -8.73 24.44 10.25
CA VAL A 35 -7.74 24.37 11.32
C VAL A 35 -6.63 25.38 11.05
N ASP A 36 -6.64 26.48 11.79
CA ASP A 36 -5.54 27.45 11.77
C ASP A 36 -4.31 26.88 12.50
N PRO A 37 -3.13 26.75 11.82
CA PRO A 37 -1.92 26.21 12.42
C PRO A 37 -1.49 26.92 13.71
N ALA A 38 -1.72 28.24 13.82
CA ALA A 38 -1.41 29.00 15.02
C ALA A 38 -2.31 28.57 16.17
N SER A 39 -3.60 28.44 15.93
CA SER A 39 -4.56 27.98 16.93
C SER A 39 -4.31 26.54 17.36
N ALA A 40 -3.95 25.67 16.43
CA ALA A 40 -3.57 24.28 16.72
C ALA A 40 -2.31 24.22 17.61
N PHE A 41 -1.30 25.05 17.32
CA PHE A 41 -0.07 25.10 18.12
C PHE A 41 -0.29 25.55 19.57
N PHE A 42 -1.25 26.43 19.81
CA PHE A 42 -1.61 26.90 21.14
C PHE A 42 -2.79 26.15 21.77
N GLN A 43 -3.14 24.98 21.22
CA GLN A 43 -4.24 24.18 21.74
C GLN A 43 -4.05 23.85 23.23
N GLY A 44 -5.06 24.14 24.03
CA GLY A 44 -5.00 23.99 25.50
C GLY A 44 -4.40 25.18 26.25
N ALA A 45 -3.90 26.22 25.55
CA ALA A 45 -3.50 27.50 26.13
C ALA A 45 -4.46 28.59 25.66
N ASN A 46 -4.52 29.71 26.40
CA ASN A 46 -5.27 30.90 26.00
C ASN A 46 -4.29 31.97 25.43
N PRO A 47 -3.88 31.84 24.17
CA PRO A 47 -2.91 32.75 23.58
C PRO A 47 -3.52 34.14 23.39
N THR A 48 -2.72 35.16 23.64
CA THR A 48 -3.12 36.52 23.30
C THR A 48 -3.16 36.72 21.79
N PRO A 49 -3.96 37.67 21.26
CA PRO A 49 -3.96 38.01 19.83
C PRO A 49 -2.56 38.31 19.28
N GLN A 50 -1.72 38.93 20.11
CA GLN A 50 -0.34 39.23 19.75
C GLN A 50 0.53 37.98 19.61
N GLN A 51 0.40 37.00 20.50
CA GLN A 51 1.12 35.70 20.41
C GLN A 51 0.74 34.92 19.14
N LEU A 52 -0.56 34.96 18.78
CA LEU A 52 -1.02 34.33 17.52
C LEU A 52 -0.46 35.06 16.29
N HIS A 53 -0.41 36.40 16.33
CA HIS A 53 0.15 37.20 15.24
C HIS A 53 1.66 36.90 15.09
N ASP A 54 2.43 37.00 16.18
CA ASP A 54 3.88 36.77 16.19
C ASP A 54 4.22 35.35 15.70
N PHE A 55 3.39 34.36 16.09
CA PHE A 55 3.55 32.98 15.60
C PHE A 55 3.35 32.92 14.08
N ARG A 56 2.28 33.50 13.56
CA ARG A 56 1.99 33.54 12.12
C ARG A 56 3.08 34.24 11.33
N GLU A 57 3.60 35.34 11.84
CA GLU A 57 4.68 36.10 11.22
C GLU A 57 5.98 35.31 11.16
N ARG A 58 6.41 34.71 12.30
CA ARG A 58 7.64 33.91 12.39
C ARG A 58 7.61 32.65 11.53
N ASN A 59 6.45 32.08 11.29
CA ASN A 59 6.27 30.88 10.46
C ASN A 59 5.86 31.19 9.02
N GLY A 60 5.95 32.50 8.59
CA GLY A 60 5.62 32.91 7.23
C GLY A 60 4.15 32.66 6.83
N LEU A 61 3.24 32.51 7.81
CA LEU A 61 1.83 32.25 7.53
C LEU A 61 1.09 33.52 7.01
N LEU A 62 1.70 34.68 7.15
CA LEU A 62 1.20 35.96 6.64
C LEU A 62 1.70 36.27 5.23
N ASP A 63 2.67 35.49 4.72
CA ASP A 63 3.23 35.70 3.39
C ASP A 63 2.21 35.33 2.27
N PRO A 64 2.37 35.94 1.07
CA PRO A 64 1.58 35.57 -0.10
C PRO A 64 1.67 34.07 -0.41
N LEU A 65 0.57 33.46 -0.84
CA LEU A 65 0.51 32.01 -1.11
C LEU A 65 1.64 31.46 -1.98
N PRO A 66 2.08 32.12 -3.08
CA PRO A 66 3.20 31.63 -3.88
C PRO A 66 4.51 31.53 -3.10
N VAL A 67 4.78 32.52 -2.22
CA VAL A 67 5.98 32.55 -1.38
C VAL A 67 5.94 31.40 -0.37
N ARG A 68 4.81 31.22 0.30
CA ARG A 68 4.59 30.09 1.23
C ARG A 68 4.77 28.74 0.56
N TYR A 69 4.27 28.58 -0.67
CA TYR A 69 4.44 27.34 -1.42
C TYR A 69 5.91 27.08 -1.77
N VAL A 70 6.67 28.10 -2.18
CA VAL A 70 8.09 27.95 -2.48
C VAL A 70 8.89 27.58 -1.21
N HIS A 71 8.61 28.25 -0.06
CA HIS A 71 9.23 27.89 1.21
C HIS A 71 8.89 26.44 1.58
N PHE A 72 7.61 26.06 1.52
CA PHE A 72 7.18 24.69 1.79
C PHE A 72 7.88 23.64 0.91
N VAL A 73 8.01 23.87 -0.40
CA VAL A 73 8.78 22.99 -1.28
C VAL A 73 10.25 22.96 -0.90
N GLY A 74 10.81 24.11 -0.52
CA GLY A 74 12.18 24.21 -0.02
C GLY A 74 12.41 23.35 1.22
N ASP A 75 11.54 23.46 2.22
CA ASP A 75 11.61 22.68 3.47
C ASP A 75 11.52 21.19 3.18
N LEU A 76 10.59 20.76 2.30
CA LEU A 76 10.47 19.38 1.88
C LEU A 76 11.74 18.85 1.21
N LEU A 77 12.42 19.65 0.38
CA LEU A 77 13.68 19.24 -0.27
C LEU A 77 14.82 19.07 0.73
N HIS A 78 14.75 19.74 1.88
CA HIS A 78 15.69 19.54 3.00
C HIS A 78 15.25 18.43 3.97
N GLY A 79 14.11 17.78 3.72
CA GLY A 79 13.56 16.72 4.56
C GLY A 79 12.79 17.22 5.79
N ASP A 80 12.49 18.51 5.85
CA ASP A 80 11.68 19.09 6.91
C ASP A 80 10.19 18.97 6.55
N LEU A 81 9.46 18.18 7.36
CA LEU A 81 8.01 18.00 7.28
C LEU A 81 7.25 18.91 8.27
N GLY A 82 7.96 19.78 8.95
CA GLY A 82 7.42 20.65 10.00
C GLY A 82 7.39 20.01 11.38
N THR A 83 6.76 20.69 12.32
CA THR A 83 6.66 20.29 13.73
C THR A 83 5.21 20.06 14.11
N SER A 84 4.94 18.95 14.80
CA SER A 84 3.63 18.62 15.35
C SER A 84 3.16 19.70 16.32
N ALA A 85 1.94 20.16 16.17
CA ALA A 85 1.32 21.10 17.09
C ALA A 85 1.11 20.51 18.49
N LEU A 86 0.85 19.19 18.56
CA LEU A 86 0.55 18.50 19.80
C LEU A 86 1.78 18.06 20.56
N THR A 87 2.65 17.30 19.88
CA THR A 87 3.81 16.67 20.53
C THR A 87 5.02 17.57 20.59
N ARG A 88 5.03 18.68 19.85
CA ARG A 88 6.18 19.59 19.66
C ARG A 88 7.41 18.90 19.08
N ALA A 89 7.28 17.66 18.60
CA ALA A 89 8.33 16.90 17.96
C ALA A 89 8.34 17.11 16.43
N PRO A 90 9.50 16.94 15.77
CA PRO A 90 9.56 16.94 14.32
C PRO A 90 8.63 15.87 13.72
N VAL A 91 7.87 16.22 12.69
CA VAL A 91 6.97 15.29 12.01
C VAL A 91 7.75 14.16 11.35
N VAL A 92 8.96 14.43 10.86
CA VAL A 92 9.84 13.42 10.25
C VAL A 92 10.12 12.26 11.20
N ASP A 93 10.30 12.50 12.50
CA ASP A 93 10.55 11.46 13.48
C ASP A 93 9.34 10.54 13.69
N GLN A 94 8.14 11.11 13.73
CA GLN A 94 6.90 10.36 13.84
C GLN A 94 6.66 9.49 12.59
N VAL A 95 6.88 10.07 11.42
CA VAL A 95 6.73 9.40 10.13
C VAL A 95 7.75 8.26 9.98
N THR A 96 9.03 8.50 10.28
CA THR A 96 10.08 7.48 10.18
C THR A 96 9.89 6.33 11.17
N THR A 97 9.26 6.58 12.30
CA THR A 97 8.88 5.55 13.28
C THR A 97 7.70 4.71 12.81
N ALA A 98 6.68 5.34 12.20
CA ALA A 98 5.45 4.66 11.78
C ALA A 98 5.59 3.94 10.41
N LEU A 99 6.36 4.50 9.48
CA LEU A 99 6.50 4.01 8.11
C LEU A 99 6.95 2.53 7.99
N PRO A 100 7.95 2.05 8.76
CA PRO A 100 8.41 0.68 8.65
C PRO A 100 7.32 -0.35 8.93
N LEU A 101 6.41 -0.08 9.88
CA LEU A 101 5.31 -0.98 10.18
C LEU A 101 4.30 -1.05 9.02
N THR A 102 3.90 0.10 8.47
CA THR A 102 3.00 0.15 7.31
C THR A 102 3.59 -0.58 6.10
N LEU A 103 4.89 -0.44 5.86
CA LEU A 103 5.58 -1.18 4.81
C LEU A 103 5.58 -2.69 5.09
N GLN A 104 5.91 -3.12 6.32
CA GLN A 104 5.86 -4.53 6.72
C GLN A 104 4.46 -5.12 6.48
N LEU A 105 3.40 -4.43 6.94
CA LEU A 105 2.02 -4.87 6.77
C LEU A 105 1.66 -4.98 5.28
N THR A 106 2.00 -3.98 4.49
CA THR A 106 1.73 -3.95 3.05
C THR A 106 2.44 -5.07 2.31
N PHE A 107 3.74 -5.28 2.58
CA PHE A 107 4.51 -6.35 1.93
C PHE A 107 4.08 -7.75 2.37
N LEU A 108 3.76 -7.96 3.64
CA LEU A 108 3.19 -9.22 4.13
C LEU A 108 1.82 -9.49 3.49
N GLY A 109 0.94 -8.49 3.46
CA GLY A 109 -0.36 -8.59 2.80
C GLY A 109 -0.23 -8.90 1.31
N LEU A 110 0.72 -8.24 0.61
CA LEU A 110 1.01 -8.50 -0.79
C LEU A 110 1.53 -9.93 -1.02
N ALA A 111 2.50 -10.36 -0.22
CA ALA A 111 3.06 -11.71 -0.32
C ALA A 111 2.00 -12.79 -0.10
N LEU A 112 1.18 -12.64 0.94
CA LEU A 112 0.06 -13.54 1.21
C LEU A 112 -0.97 -13.52 0.07
N ALA A 113 -1.32 -12.35 -0.46
CA ALA A 113 -2.23 -12.23 -1.59
C ALA A 113 -1.71 -12.98 -2.82
N VAL A 114 -0.42 -12.86 -3.13
CA VAL A 114 0.22 -13.58 -4.25
C VAL A 114 0.21 -15.09 -4.02
N VAL A 115 0.59 -15.55 -2.84
CA VAL A 115 0.62 -16.99 -2.51
C VAL A 115 -0.79 -17.58 -2.61
N LEU A 116 -1.78 -16.94 -2.02
CA LEU A 116 -3.18 -17.41 -2.06
C LEU A 116 -3.73 -17.37 -3.49
N ALA A 117 -3.43 -16.32 -4.26
CA ALA A 117 -3.89 -16.18 -5.63
C ALA A 117 -3.26 -17.23 -6.56
N LEU A 118 -1.97 -17.51 -6.42
CA LEU A 118 -1.30 -18.56 -7.19
C LEU A 118 -1.84 -19.92 -6.82
N ALA A 119 -1.90 -20.26 -5.54
CA ALA A 119 -2.41 -21.55 -5.08
C ALA A 119 -3.87 -21.77 -5.54
N GLY A 120 -4.75 -20.80 -5.30
CA GLY A 120 -6.15 -20.87 -5.69
C GLY A 120 -6.35 -20.83 -7.20
N GLY A 121 -5.75 -19.86 -7.90
CA GLY A 121 -5.94 -19.64 -9.32
C GLY A 121 -5.41 -20.80 -10.19
N VAL A 122 -4.23 -21.31 -9.87
CA VAL A 122 -3.66 -22.47 -10.58
C VAL A 122 -4.48 -23.73 -10.32
N THR A 123 -4.87 -23.98 -9.06
CA THR A 123 -5.73 -25.12 -8.71
C THR A 123 -7.06 -25.05 -9.45
N ALA A 124 -7.71 -23.89 -9.44
CA ALA A 124 -8.98 -23.68 -10.16
C ALA A 124 -8.83 -23.90 -11.67
N ALA A 125 -7.72 -23.46 -12.27
CA ALA A 125 -7.46 -23.65 -13.70
C ALA A 125 -7.19 -25.10 -14.08
N VAL A 126 -6.36 -25.81 -13.29
CA VAL A 126 -6.04 -27.23 -13.52
C VAL A 126 -7.27 -28.14 -13.34
N TYR A 127 -8.14 -27.78 -12.39
CA TYR A 127 -9.38 -28.52 -12.13
C TYR A 127 -10.60 -27.81 -12.78
N ARG A 128 -10.40 -27.17 -13.93
CA ARG A 128 -11.43 -26.45 -14.67
C ARG A 128 -12.77 -27.23 -14.74
N ASP A 129 -13.88 -26.55 -14.42
CA ASP A 129 -15.26 -27.05 -14.41
C ASP A 129 -15.53 -28.22 -13.43
N ARG A 130 -14.56 -28.55 -12.55
CA ARG A 130 -14.71 -29.53 -11.47
C ARG A 130 -15.00 -28.86 -10.12
N PRO A 131 -15.43 -29.61 -9.09
CA PRO A 131 -15.77 -29.04 -7.78
C PRO A 131 -14.72 -28.09 -7.16
N PRO A 132 -13.39 -28.36 -7.23
CA PRO A 132 -12.39 -27.43 -6.71
C PRO A 132 -12.44 -26.06 -7.40
N ASP A 133 -12.63 -26.03 -8.73
CA ASP A 133 -12.77 -24.78 -9.48
C ASP A 133 -14.01 -24.01 -9.03
N GLN A 134 -15.16 -24.69 -8.92
CA GLN A 134 -16.41 -24.06 -8.51
C GLN A 134 -16.32 -23.46 -7.10
N ILE A 135 -15.75 -24.19 -6.14
CA ILE A 135 -15.56 -23.73 -4.76
C ILE A 135 -14.65 -22.49 -4.74
N ILE A 136 -13.49 -22.54 -5.41
CA ILE A 136 -12.56 -21.41 -5.45
C ILE A 136 -13.19 -20.18 -6.12
N ARG A 137 -13.99 -20.36 -7.17
CA ARG A 137 -14.72 -19.26 -7.81
C ARG A 137 -15.72 -18.62 -6.87
N VAL A 138 -16.50 -19.41 -6.13
CA VAL A 138 -17.46 -18.89 -5.14
C VAL A 138 -16.72 -18.17 -4.01
N LEU A 139 -15.66 -18.76 -3.45
CA LEU A 139 -14.84 -18.13 -2.41
C LEU A 139 -14.21 -16.82 -2.90
N SER A 140 -13.75 -16.78 -4.15
CA SER A 140 -13.21 -15.56 -4.76
C SER A 140 -14.28 -14.49 -4.95
N LEU A 141 -15.52 -14.85 -5.32
CA LEU A 141 -16.63 -13.89 -5.41
C LEU A 141 -16.97 -13.30 -4.04
N VAL A 142 -17.08 -14.15 -3.01
CA VAL A 142 -17.31 -13.70 -1.63
C VAL A 142 -16.16 -12.82 -1.14
N GLY A 143 -14.91 -13.22 -1.39
CA GLY A 143 -13.74 -12.44 -0.97
C GLY A 143 -13.61 -11.07 -1.64
N VAL A 144 -14.10 -10.92 -2.88
CA VAL A 144 -14.16 -9.61 -3.56
C VAL A 144 -15.30 -8.75 -3.02
N ALA A 145 -16.44 -9.37 -2.68
CA ALA A 145 -17.62 -8.67 -2.19
C ALA A 145 -17.49 -8.25 -0.71
N ALA A 146 -16.74 -9.02 0.08
CA ALA A 146 -16.57 -8.77 1.50
C ALA A 146 -15.62 -7.59 1.75
N PRO A 147 -16.04 -6.56 2.51
CA PRO A 147 -15.14 -5.47 2.90
C PRO A 147 -13.99 -5.97 3.78
N GLY A 148 -12.75 -5.53 3.51
CA GLY A 148 -11.57 -5.97 4.27
C GLY A 148 -11.67 -5.68 5.77
N PHE A 149 -12.23 -4.54 6.15
CA PHE A 149 -12.44 -4.19 7.55
C PHE A 149 -13.42 -5.15 8.26
N TRP A 150 -14.46 -5.60 7.58
CA TRP A 150 -15.41 -6.55 8.11
C TRP A 150 -14.78 -7.92 8.33
N LEU A 151 -13.94 -8.38 7.38
CA LEU A 151 -13.14 -9.60 7.57
C LEU A 151 -12.19 -9.48 8.75
N ALA A 152 -11.54 -8.32 8.94
CA ALA A 152 -10.68 -8.04 10.08
C ALA A 152 -11.44 -8.21 11.42
N LEU A 153 -12.63 -7.62 11.54
CA LEU A 153 -13.47 -7.72 12.73
C LEU A 153 -13.91 -9.17 13.02
N LEU A 154 -14.30 -9.91 11.97
CA LEU A 154 -14.64 -11.33 12.12
C LEU A 154 -13.43 -12.15 12.58
N MET A 155 -12.24 -11.90 12.02
CA MET A 155 -11.02 -12.59 12.45
C MET A 155 -10.67 -12.28 13.90
N ILE A 156 -10.79 -11.02 14.32
CA ILE A 156 -10.59 -10.66 15.74
C ILE A 156 -11.58 -11.43 16.62
N GLN A 157 -12.88 -11.38 16.28
CA GLN A 157 -13.90 -12.04 17.09
C GLN A 157 -13.66 -13.54 17.20
N TYR A 158 -13.53 -14.25 16.08
CA TYR A 158 -13.49 -15.72 16.10
C TYR A 158 -12.10 -16.30 16.38
N LEU A 159 -11.01 -15.66 15.96
CA LEU A 159 -9.67 -16.22 16.09
C LEU A 159 -8.89 -15.66 17.28
N ALA A 160 -9.12 -14.39 17.62
CA ALA A 160 -8.42 -13.77 18.74
C ALA A 160 -9.25 -13.84 20.04
N VAL A 161 -10.52 -13.43 20.03
CA VAL A 161 -11.35 -13.37 21.25
C VAL A 161 -11.86 -14.76 21.63
N ASP A 162 -12.58 -15.45 20.74
CA ASP A 162 -13.25 -16.70 21.06
C ASP A 162 -12.28 -17.88 21.25
N ARG A 163 -11.19 -17.92 20.46
CA ARG A 163 -10.23 -19.04 20.47
C ARG A 163 -8.89 -18.72 21.11
N GLY A 164 -8.56 -17.44 21.28
CA GLY A 164 -7.28 -17.02 21.87
C GLY A 164 -6.03 -17.42 21.05
N TRP A 165 -6.18 -17.70 19.75
CA TRP A 165 -5.04 -18.15 18.91
C TRP A 165 -4.10 -17.01 18.56
N PHE A 166 -4.63 -15.81 18.44
CA PHE A 166 -3.90 -14.60 18.06
C PHE A 166 -4.23 -13.45 19.01
N PRO A 167 -3.36 -12.45 19.13
CA PRO A 167 -3.69 -11.23 19.88
C PRO A 167 -4.76 -10.43 19.11
N THR A 168 -5.57 -9.68 19.86
CA THR A 168 -6.61 -8.80 19.30
C THR A 168 -6.05 -7.56 18.62
N GLY A 169 -4.81 -7.17 18.94
CA GLY A 169 -4.12 -6.00 18.41
C GLY A 169 -2.76 -5.81 19.05
N GLY A 170 -2.14 -4.67 18.74
CA GLY A 170 -0.80 -4.32 19.19
C GLY A 170 0.29 -4.84 18.25
N TYR A 171 1.52 -4.35 18.47
CA TYR A 171 2.67 -4.66 17.62
C TYR A 171 3.87 -5.10 18.47
N ILE A 172 4.51 -6.17 18.06
CA ILE A 172 5.79 -6.64 18.62
C ILE A 172 6.83 -6.48 17.52
N ASN A 173 7.96 -5.81 17.82
CA ASN A 173 9.02 -5.62 16.85
C ASN A 173 9.70 -6.98 16.54
N PRO A 174 10.01 -7.29 15.27
CA PRO A 174 10.72 -8.52 14.92
C PRO A 174 12.10 -8.66 15.55
N ALA A 175 12.75 -7.53 15.92
CA ALA A 175 14.00 -7.53 16.68
C ALA A 175 13.84 -8.05 18.11
N ASP A 176 12.66 -7.86 18.72
CA ASP A 176 12.37 -8.34 20.08
C ASP A 176 11.90 -9.79 20.08
N SER A 177 11.03 -10.16 19.13
CA SER A 177 10.52 -11.52 18.97
C SER A 177 9.93 -11.75 17.60
N VAL A 178 10.58 -12.59 16.77
CA VAL A 178 10.08 -12.96 15.44
C VAL A 178 8.73 -13.71 15.55
N THR A 179 8.58 -14.60 16.53
CA THR A 179 7.32 -15.33 16.73
C THR A 179 6.20 -14.43 17.25
N GLY A 180 6.51 -13.48 18.12
CA GLY A 180 5.60 -12.45 18.57
C GLY A 180 5.15 -11.55 17.44
N TRP A 181 6.08 -11.08 16.61
CA TRP A 181 5.82 -10.31 15.41
C TRP A 181 4.91 -11.04 14.43
N LEU A 182 5.21 -12.31 14.12
CA LEU A 182 4.37 -13.12 13.24
C LEU A 182 2.94 -13.27 13.79
N LYS A 183 2.77 -13.47 15.10
CA LYS A 183 1.45 -13.57 15.72
C LYS A 183 0.67 -12.27 15.64
N THR A 184 1.31 -11.12 15.92
CA THR A 184 0.66 -9.80 15.88
C THR A 184 0.34 -9.35 14.45
N MET A 185 1.16 -9.73 13.45
CA MET A 185 0.97 -9.33 12.06
C MET A 185 0.11 -10.31 11.24
N ALA A 186 -0.14 -11.54 11.72
CA ALA A 186 -0.84 -12.58 10.97
C ALA A 186 -2.27 -12.17 10.56
N LEU A 187 -3.10 -11.78 11.54
CA LEU A 187 -4.49 -11.39 11.26
C LEU A 187 -4.58 -10.09 10.44
N PRO A 188 -3.84 -9.02 10.78
CA PRO A 188 -3.79 -7.80 9.96
C PRO A 188 -3.40 -8.08 8.49
N ALA A 189 -2.33 -8.84 8.29
CA ALA A 189 -1.85 -9.16 6.94
C ALA A 189 -2.83 -10.05 6.15
N LEU A 190 -3.49 -11.03 6.81
CA LEU A 190 -4.54 -11.83 6.20
C LEU A 190 -5.74 -10.96 5.82
N ALA A 191 -6.25 -10.13 6.73
CA ALA A 191 -7.40 -9.27 6.46
C ALA A 191 -7.14 -8.32 5.28
N LEU A 192 -5.92 -7.76 5.21
CA LEU A 192 -5.48 -6.89 4.12
C LEU A 192 -5.35 -7.66 2.80
N SER A 193 -4.87 -8.92 2.84
CA SER A 193 -4.57 -9.72 1.66
C SER A 193 -5.80 -10.33 0.98
N LEU A 194 -6.83 -10.73 1.73
CA LEU A 194 -7.93 -11.55 1.21
C LEU A 194 -8.70 -10.93 0.03
N PRO A 195 -9.10 -9.64 0.06
CA PRO A 195 -9.79 -9.03 -1.09
C PRO A 195 -8.93 -8.99 -2.35
N VAL A 196 -7.62 -8.72 -2.18
CA VAL A 196 -6.65 -8.69 -3.27
C VAL A 196 -6.37 -10.10 -3.79
N ALA A 197 -6.19 -11.08 -2.89
CA ALA A 197 -6.01 -12.48 -3.22
C ALA A 197 -7.20 -13.02 -4.02
N ALA A 198 -8.42 -12.75 -3.59
CA ALA A 198 -9.64 -13.17 -4.26
C ALA A 198 -9.72 -12.65 -5.70
N GLN A 199 -9.39 -11.39 -5.91
CA GLN A 199 -9.38 -10.80 -7.24
C GLN A 199 -8.26 -11.36 -8.12
N LEU A 200 -7.04 -11.47 -7.59
CA LEU A 200 -5.90 -12.03 -8.31
C LEU A 200 -6.11 -13.51 -8.64
N THR A 201 -6.74 -14.29 -7.76
CA THR A 201 -7.10 -15.71 -8.02
C THR A 201 -7.92 -15.85 -9.30
N ARG A 202 -8.90 -14.98 -9.52
CA ARG A 202 -9.71 -14.99 -10.75
C ARG A 202 -8.88 -14.68 -11.99
N ILE A 203 -7.99 -13.70 -11.90
CA ILE A 203 -7.13 -13.30 -13.01
C ILE A 203 -6.11 -14.41 -13.32
N VAL A 204 -5.47 -14.98 -12.31
CA VAL A 204 -4.55 -16.12 -12.46
C VAL A 204 -5.26 -17.30 -13.10
N ARG A 205 -6.46 -17.65 -12.60
CA ARG A 205 -7.27 -18.74 -13.19
C ARG A 205 -7.52 -18.51 -14.68
N THR A 206 -8.03 -17.34 -15.05
CA THR A 206 -8.35 -17.02 -16.45
C THR A 206 -7.10 -17.10 -17.32
N SER A 207 -6.01 -16.45 -16.91
CA SER A 207 -4.76 -16.47 -17.67
C SER A 207 -4.14 -17.86 -17.81
N VAL A 208 -4.23 -18.70 -16.76
CA VAL A 208 -3.73 -20.09 -16.83
C VAL A 208 -4.63 -20.95 -17.71
N VAL A 209 -5.95 -20.80 -17.68
CA VAL A 209 -6.88 -21.53 -18.57
C VAL A 209 -6.61 -21.18 -20.03
N GLU A 210 -6.52 -19.87 -20.36
CA GLU A 210 -6.22 -19.42 -21.71
C GLU A 210 -4.88 -19.96 -22.22
N GLU A 211 -3.89 -20.05 -21.36
CA GLU A 211 -2.56 -20.57 -21.74
C GLU A 211 -2.58 -22.09 -21.90
N LEU A 212 -3.37 -22.84 -21.10
CA LEU A 212 -3.54 -24.29 -21.21
C LEU A 212 -4.20 -24.70 -22.54
N ASP A 213 -5.05 -23.87 -23.11
CA ASP A 213 -5.76 -24.15 -24.36
C ASP A 213 -4.87 -23.96 -25.63
N LYS A 214 -3.62 -23.46 -25.50
CA LYS A 214 -2.71 -23.22 -26.62
C LYS A 214 -2.08 -24.50 -27.20
N ASP A 215 -1.81 -24.49 -28.50
CA ASP A 215 -1.31 -25.66 -29.25
C ASP A 215 0.05 -26.16 -28.74
N TYR A 216 0.95 -25.27 -28.30
CA TYR A 216 2.25 -25.68 -27.76
C TYR A 216 2.12 -26.55 -26.49
N VAL A 217 1.06 -26.35 -25.70
CA VAL A 217 0.76 -27.14 -24.49
C VAL A 217 0.32 -28.54 -24.91
N ARG A 218 -0.55 -28.64 -25.92
CA ARG A 218 -0.98 -29.93 -26.47
C ARG A 218 0.21 -30.72 -27.06
N THR A 219 1.09 -30.02 -27.78
CA THR A 219 2.32 -30.62 -28.32
C THR A 219 3.24 -31.11 -27.20
N ALA A 220 3.42 -30.31 -26.14
CA ALA A 220 4.26 -30.69 -25.00
C ALA A 220 3.73 -31.95 -24.27
N ILE A 221 2.41 -32.03 -24.08
CA ILE A 221 1.76 -33.21 -23.46
C ILE A 221 1.86 -34.41 -24.40
N GLY A 222 1.60 -34.20 -25.71
CA GLY A 222 1.72 -35.27 -26.74
C GLY A 222 3.14 -35.83 -26.88
N SER A 223 4.16 -34.98 -26.57
CA SER A 223 5.57 -35.41 -26.50
C SER A 223 5.95 -36.20 -25.22
N GLY A 224 4.98 -36.48 -24.34
CA GLY A 224 5.19 -37.25 -23.13
C GLY A 224 5.69 -36.47 -21.92
N LEU A 225 5.69 -35.12 -21.96
CA LEU A 225 6.06 -34.34 -20.78
C LEU A 225 4.99 -34.44 -19.69
N PRO A 226 5.38 -34.64 -18.42
CA PRO A 226 4.44 -34.72 -17.31
C PRO A 226 3.62 -33.42 -17.18
N PRO A 227 2.29 -33.51 -16.96
CA PRO A 227 1.44 -32.31 -16.85
C PRO A 227 1.93 -31.26 -15.82
N ARG A 228 2.50 -31.72 -14.71
CA ARG A 228 3.07 -30.87 -13.66
C ARG A 228 4.24 -30.01 -14.20
N VAL A 229 5.08 -30.59 -15.07
CA VAL A 229 6.21 -29.86 -15.69
C VAL A 229 5.69 -28.87 -16.72
N VAL A 230 4.72 -29.28 -17.54
CA VAL A 230 4.09 -28.40 -18.54
C VAL A 230 3.43 -27.21 -17.86
N VAL A 231 2.63 -27.43 -16.82
CA VAL A 231 1.99 -26.33 -16.07
C VAL A 231 3.03 -25.44 -15.38
N GLY A 232 3.94 -26.02 -14.60
CA GLY A 232 4.87 -25.26 -13.76
C GLY A 232 5.91 -24.47 -14.56
N ARG A 233 6.44 -25.04 -15.65
CA ARG A 233 7.55 -24.43 -16.41
C ARG A 233 7.09 -23.64 -17.63
N ASN A 234 6.12 -24.15 -18.37
CA ASN A 234 5.73 -23.61 -19.65
C ASN A 234 4.52 -22.67 -19.51
N VAL A 235 3.43 -23.14 -18.90
CA VAL A 235 2.17 -22.41 -18.80
C VAL A 235 2.30 -21.24 -17.82
N LEU A 236 2.75 -21.46 -16.58
CA LEU A 236 2.82 -20.42 -15.57
C LEU A 236 3.73 -19.27 -15.98
N ARG A 237 4.86 -19.55 -16.60
CA ARG A 237 5.78 -18.50 -17.07
C ARG A 237 5.10 -17.49 -18.02
N ASN A 238 4.22 -17.95 -18.87
CA ASN A 238 3.50 -17.11 -19.82
C ASN A 238 2.22 -16.52 -19.22
N ALA A 239 1.47 -17.35 -18.49
CA ALA A 239 0.19 -16.96 -17.89
C ALA A 239 0.32 -15.86 -16.83
N LEU A 240 1.46 -15.80 -16.11
CA LEU A 240 1.66 -14.83 -15.02
C LEU A 240 1.96 -13.40 -15.48
N VAL A 241 2.20 -13.15 -16.77
CA VAL A 241 2.46 -11.79 -17.28
C VAL A 241 1.30 -10.84 -16.97
N ASN A 242 0.06 -11.27 -17.23
CA ASN A 242 -1.14 -10.46 -16.96
C ASN A 242 -1.41 -10.28 -15.45
N PRO A 243 -1.42 -11.32 -14.59
CA PRO A 243 -1.50 -11.19 -13.14
C PRO A 243 -0.46 -10.24 -12.53
N LEU A 244 0.80 -10.27 -12.99
CA LEU A 244 1.86 -9.37 -12.51
C LEU A 244 1.56 -7.90 -12.82
N THR A 245 1.00 -7.61 -14.00
CA THR A 245 0.60 -6.25 -14.35
C THR A 245 -0.48 -5.72 -13.41
N VAL A 246 -1.49 -6.55 -13.13
CA VAL A 246 -2.58 -6.19 -12.21
C VAL A 246 -2.08 -6.07 -10.78
N LEU A 247 -1.15 -6.93 -10.34
CA LEU A 247 -0.54 -6.87 -9.03
C LEU A 247 0.08 -5.50 -8.75
N GLY A 248 0.77 -4.92 -9.74
CA GLY A 248 1.35 -3.60 -9.63
C GLY A 248 0.33 -2.52 -9.22
N LEU A 249 -0.85 -2.55 -9.83
CA LEU A 249 -1.93 -1.63 -9.49
C LEU A 249 -2.52 -1.87 -8.08
N ARG A 250 -2.35 -3.07 -7.52
CA ARG A 250 -2.90 -3.44 -6.20
C ARG A 250 -2.05 -2.98 -5.02
N VAL A 251 -0.80 -2.65 -5.23
CA VAL A 251 0.05 -2.14 -4.14
C VAL A 251 -0.50 -0.83 -3.57
N GLY A 252 -0.96 0.07 -4.45
CA GLY A 252 -1.62 1.30 -3.98
C GLY A 252 -2.91 1.06 -3.20
N TYR A 253 -3.69 0.08 -3.62
CA TYR A 253 -4.88 -0.35 -2.87
C TYR A 253 -4.52 -0.88 -1.48
N LEU A 254 -3.43 -1.66 -1.35
CA LEU A 254 -2.96 -2.19 -0.08
C LEU A 254 -2.46 -1.08 0.85
N LEU A 255 -1.73 -0.08 0.33
CA LEU A 255 -1.29 1.07 1.12
C LEU A 255 -2.47 1.88 1.68
N GLY A 256 -3.49 2.14 0.85
CA GLY A 256 -4.72 2.80 1.32
C GLY A 256 -5.53 1.94 2.30
N GLY A 257 -5.62 0.63 2.05
CA GLY A 257 -6.31 -0.32 2.93
C GLY A 257 -5.61 -0.53 4.27
N ALA A 258 -4.28 -0.37 4.31
CA ALA A 258 -3.49 -0.49 5.54
C ALA A 258 -3.97 0.48 6.62
N VAL A 259 -4.39 1.70 6.26
CA VAL A 259 -4.89 2.72 7.21
C VAL A 259 -6.01 2.16 8.08
N VAL A 260 -7.00 1.52 7.46
CA VAL A 260 -8.16 0.95 8.18
C VAL A 260 -7.75 -0.25 9.03
N ILE A 261 -6.90 -1.12 8.50
CA ILE A 261 -6.43 -2.31 9.21
C ILE A 261 -5.55 -1.94 10.40
N GLU A 262 -4.64 -0.98 10.24
CA GLU A 262 -3.81 -0.46 11.34
C GLU A 262 -4.66 0.09 12.48
N THR A 263 -5.72 0.83 12.15
CA THR A 263 -6.63 1.37 13.15
C THR A 263 -7.38 0.27 13.90
N ILE A 264 -7.93 -0.72 13.19
CA ILE A 264 -8.70 -1.83 13.77
C ILE A 264 -7.82 -2.67 14.72
N PHE A 265 -6.59 -2.98 14.31
CA PHE A 265 -5.65 -3.77 15.10
C PHE A 265 -4.77 -2.93 16.04
N SER A 266 -5.02 -1.61 16.14
CA SER A 266 -4.22 -0.68 16.97
C SER A 266 -2.71 -0.77 16.69
N LEU A 267 -2.34 -0.88 15.42
CA LEU A 267 -0.95 -0.92 14.98
C LEU A 267 -0.41 0.51 14.85
N PRO A 268 0.78 0.83 15.40
CA PRO A 268 1.36 2.19 15.33
C PRO A 268 2.00 2.48 13.97
N GLY A 269 1.20 2.42 12.90
CA GLY A 269 1.62 2.71 11.52
C GLY A 269 1.19 4.09 11.04
N MET A 270 1.50 4.38 9.76
CA MET A 270 1.21 5.66 9.10
C MET A 270 -0.30 5.98 9.07
N GLY A 271 -1.14 4.96 8.86
CA GLY A 271 -2.59 5.14 8.81
C GLY A 271 -3.18 5.52 10.16
N LYS A 272 -2.74 4.87 11.24
CA LYS A 272 -3.14 5.23 12.59
C LYS A 272 -2.62 6.63 12.95
N LEU A 273 -1.35 6.94 12.64
CA LEU A 273 -0.77 8.27 12.85
C LEU A 273 -1.60 9.35 12.15
N MET A 274 -2.06 9.08 10.92
CA MET A 274 -2.91 10.01 10.16
C MET A 274 -4.27 10.23 10.83
N ILE A 275 -4.94 9.16 11.25
CA ILE A 275 -6.27 9.26 11.91
C ILE A 275 -6.15 10.01 13.23
N ASP A 276 -5.15 9.66 14.04
CA ASP A 276 -4.90 10.32 15.32
C ASP A 276 -4.60 11.83 15.10
N ALA A 277 -3.82 12.19 14.08
CA ALA A 277 -3.53 13.58 13.72
C ALA A 277 -4.77 14.37 13.26
N VAL A 278 -5.64 13.74 12.45
CA VAL A 278 -6.91 14.35 12.02
C VAL A 278 -7.83 14.59 13.21
N GLN A 279 -8.00 13.60 14.07
CA GLN A 279 -8.89 13.70 15.25
C GLN A 279 -8.42 14.76 16.25
N ASN A 280 -7.12 14.92 16.38
CA ASN A 280 -6.52 15.86 17.30
C ASN A 280 -6.22 17.24 16.66
N GLY A 281 -6.53 17.43 15.37
CA GLY A 281 -6.33 18.70 14.69
C GLY A 281 -4.86 19.09 14.51
N ASP A 282 -4.00 18.14 14.14
CA ASP A 282 -2.58 18.36 13.86
C ASP A 282 -2.30 18.38 12.34
N PRO A 283 -2.39 19.55 11.68
CA PRO A 283 -2.27 19.66 10.23
C PRO A 283 -0.87 19.32 9.72
N ALA A 284 0.18 19.55 10.51
CA ALA A 284 1.56 19.27 10.10
C ALA A 284 1.79 17.78 9.97
N VAL A 285 1.31 16.98 10.94
CA VAL A 285 1.39 15.51 10.90
C VAL A 285 0.54 14.96 9.75
N VAL A 286 -0.69 15.44 9.55
CA VAL A 286 -1.54 15.03 8.41
C VAL A 286 -0.81 15.25 7.10
N GLN A 287 -0.24 16.44 6.91
CA GLN A 287 0.49 16.81 5.71
C GLN A 287 1.73 15.93 5.49
N GLY A 288 2.53 15.71 6.52
CA GLY A 288 3.72 14.86 6.47
C GLY A 288 3.38 13.41 6.13
N VAL A 289 2.33 12.85 6.73
CA VAL A 289 1.86 11.48 6.44
C VAL A 289 1.36 11.35 4.99
N VAL A 290 0.54 12.29 4.51
CA VAL A 290 0.00 12.26 3.14
C VAL A 290 1.13 12.36 2.12
N LEU A 291 2.07 13.29 2.29
CA LEU A 291 3.21 13.46 1.38
C LEU A 291 4.12 12.23 1.37
N THR A 292 4.43 11.68 2.54
CA THR A 292 5.27 10.48 2.64
C THR A 292 4.58 9.27 2.01
N THR A 293 3.30 9.07 2.27
CA THR A 293 2.53 7.96 1.70
C THR A 293 2.42 8.09 0.18
N ALA A 294 2.16 9.30 -0.33
CA ALA A 294 2.09 9.57 -1.76
C ALA A 294 3.44 9.36 -2.44
N THR A 295 4.53 9.84 -1.84
CA THR A 295 5.90 9.61 -2.34
C THR A 295 6.23 8.11 -2.31
N GLY A 296 5.92 7.42 -1.22
CA GLY A 296 6.08 5.98 -1.10
C GLY A 296 5.32 5.21 -2.19
N PHE A 297 4.06 5.59 -2.45
CA PHE A 297 3.27 5.02 -3.55
C PHE A 297 3.95 5.21 -4.92
N VAL A 298 4.45 6.41 -5.20
CA VAL A 298 5.16 6.74 -6.44
C VAL A 298 6.43 5.88 -6.58
N VAL A 299 7.22 5.77 -5.51
CA VAL A 299 8.44 4.95 -5.49
C VAL A 299 8.12 3.46 -5.71
N VAL A 300 7.12 2.92 -5.03
CA VAL A 300 6.71 1.52 -5.18
C VAL A 300 6.23 1.26 -6.62
N ASN A 301 5.43 2.15 -7.20
CA ASN A 301 5.01 2.00 -8.60
C ASN A 301 6.20 2.03 -9.56
N LEU A 302 7.19 2.91 -9.33
CA LEU A 302 8.41 2.94 -10.14
C LEU A 302 9.18 1.60 -10.05
N VAL A 303 9.31 1.04 -8.84
CA VAL A 303 9.94 -0.28 -8.63
C VAL A 303 9.19 -1.38 -9.40
N ILE A 304 7.86 -1.40 -9.34
CA ILE A 304 7.02 -2.36 -10.06
C ILE A 304 7.19 -2.19 -11.57
N ASP A 305 7.24 -0.96 -12.07
CA ASP A 305 7.49 -0.66 -13.48
C ASP A 305 8.85 -1.17 -13.95
N ILE A 306 9.89 -1.04 -13.12
CA ILE A 306 11.22 -1.57 -13.39
C ILE A 306 11.18 -3.11 -13.42
N LEU A 307 10.55 -3.74 -12.43
CA LEU A 307 10.39 -5.19 -12.38
C LEU A 307 9.64 -5.71 -13.60
N TYR A 308 8.59 -5.00 -14.03
CA TYR A 308 7.83 -5.34 -15.25
C TYR A 308 8.69 -5.30 -16.51
N LEU A 309 9.53 -4.28 -16.66
CA LEU A 309 10.48 -4.17 -17.78
C LEU A 309 11.54 -5.30 -17.77
N LEU A 310 11.93 -5.77 -16.57
CA LEU A 310 12.89 -6.87 -16.42
C LEU A 310 12.26 -8.22 -16.77
N VAL A 311 11.01 -8.45 -16.39
CA VAL A 311 10.29 -9.72 -16.59
C VAL A 311 9.74 -9.85 -18.01
N ASN A 312 9.38 -8.75 -18.69
CA ASN A 312 8.79 -8.78 -20.03
C ASN A 312 9.76 -8.30 -21.12
N PRO A 313 10.51 -9.22 -21.76
CA PRO A 313 11.50 -8.85 -22.79
C PRO A 313 10.89 -8.26 -24.07
N ARG A 314 9.59 -8.44 -24.31
CA ARG A 314 8.90 -7.88 -25.51
C ARG A 314 8.79 -6.37 -25.49
N LEU A 315 8.88 -5.75 -24.32
CA LEU A 315 8.88 -4.29 -24.16
C LEU A 315 10.26 -3.64 -24.41
N ARG A 316 11.30 -4.45 -24.59
CA ARG A 316 12.67 -3.96 -24.87
C ARG A 316 12.90 -3.66 -26.35
N THR A 317 11.99 -4.08 -27.24
CA THR A 317 12.13 -4.03 -28.70
C THR A 317 11.17 -3.03 -29.36
N GLY A 318 10.43 -2.24 -28.60
CA GLY A 318 9.54 -1.19 -29.10
C GLY A 318 10.10 0.22 -28.98
#